data_debdfb932db7484197c5934c746f75f5
#
_entry.id   debdfb932db7484197c5934c746f75f5
#
_cell.length_a   1.000
_cell.length_b   1.000
_cell.length_c   1.000
_cell.angle_alpha   90.00
_cell.angle_beta   90.00
_cell.angle_gamma   90.00
#
_symmetry.space_group_name_H-M   'P 1'
#
loop_
_entity.id
_entity.type
_entity.pdbx_description
1 polymer ?
#
loop_
_entity_poly.entity_id
_entity_poly.type
_entity_poly.pdbx_seq_one_letter_code
_entity_poly.pdbx_strand_id
1 'polypeptide(L)'
;MKKLIILLSIFLLTGCTDILNTPSRKVEEFLGKYQTMDTSIIKELDDSIEDIDASDNYKMEYKNLLKKQYQNLSYSIKDENIDGDKASVEVEIEVFDYYNTLEKVDEDIKKYPDEFKEEKGKSRKEKIEEYKIKQLKATTSKTKYTIIFTLTKKDNKWALDKVSDEDLKKIHGLSE
;
A
#
# COMPACT_ATOMS: atom_id res chain seq x y z
N MET A 1 -35.50 -0.61 -62.46
CA MET A 1 -34.77 -1.54 -61.56
C MET A 1 -33.61 -0.75 -60.94
N LYS A 2 -33.80 -0.25 -59.72
CA LYS A 2 -32.79 0.53 -58.99
C LYS A 2 -31.90 -0.43 -58.23
N LYS A 3 -30.62 -0.52 -58.61
CA LYS A 3 -29.62 -1.32 -57.85
C LYS A 3 -29.21 -0.54 -56.61
N LEU A 4 -29.64 -1.02 -55.44
CA LEU A 4 -29.25 -0.52 -54.13
C LEU A 4 -27.84 -1.07 -53.80
N ILE A 5 -26.83 -0.23 -53.86
CA ILE A 5 -25.47 -0.56 -53.45
C ILE A 5 -25.43 -0.35 -51.96
N ILE A 6 -25.43 -1.45 -51.18
CA ILE A 6 -25.19 -1.44 -49.74
C ILE A 6 -23.68 -1.33 -49.56
N LEU A 7 -23.22 -0.13 -49.17
CA LEU A 7 -21.85 0.11 -48.78
C LEU A 7 -21.67 -0.44 -47.36
N LEU A 8 -21.17 -1.66 -47.26
CA LEU A 8 -20.81 -2.30 -45.99
C LEU A 8 -19.57 -1.60 -45.44
N SER A 9 -19.74 -0.61 -44.55
CA SER A 9 -18.65 0.01 -43.83
C SER A 9 -18.10 -1.00 -42.81
N ILE A 10 -17.01 -1.66 -43.17
CA ILE A 10 -16.21 -2.48 -42.22
C ILE A 10 -15.51 -1.50 -41.30
N PHE A 11 -16.09 -1.25 -40.11
CA PHE A 11 -15.35 -0.64 -39.00
C PHE A 11 -14.29 -1.62 -38.58
N LEU A 12 -13.06 -1.37 -38.98
CA LEU A 12 -11.87 -2.02 -38.44
C LEU A 12 -11.74 -1.57 -36.98
N LEU A 13 -12.21 -2.39 -36.06
CA LEU A 13 -11.89 -2.28 -34.64
C LEU A 13 -10.41 -2.66 -34.44
N THR A 14 -9.52 -1.79 -34.88
CA THR A 14 -8.11 -1.87 -34.52
C THR A 14 -7.91 -1.08 -33.24
N GLY A 15 -7.59 -1.77 -32.15
CA GLY A 15 -6.93 -1.12 -31.03
C GLY A 15 -7.64 -1.08 -29.70
N CYS A 16 -7.96 -2.23 -29.09
CA CYS A 16 -8.31 -2.28 -27.68
C CYS A 16 -7.21 -2.87 -26.78
N THR A 17 -6.00 -3.08 -27.30
CA THR A 17 -4.88 -3.57 -26.46
C THR A 17 -4.12 -2.42 -25.76
N ASP A 18 -4.15 -1.21 -26.27
CA ASP A 18 -3.42 -0.07 -25.68
C ASP A 18 -4.13 0.55 -24.46
N ILE A 19 -5.45 0.40 -24.34
CA ILE A 19 -6.23 0.96 -23.22
C ILE A 19 -5.81 0.36 -21.86
N LEU A 20 -5.31 -0.86 -21.83
CA LEU A 20 -4.87 -1.54 -20.63
C LEU A 20 -3.38 -1.35 -20.30
N ASN A 21 -2.62 -0.73 -21.19
CA ASN A 21 -1.18 -0.54 -21.02
C ASN A 21 -0.84 0.95 -20.89
N THR A 22 -1.39 1.60 -19.87
CA THR A 22 -1.06 2.97 -19.49
C THR A 22 -0.25 2.99 -18.20
N PRO A 23 0.55 4.05 -17.94
CA PRO A 23 1.26 4.20 -16.66
C PRO A 23 0.31 4.12 -15.47
N SER A 24 -0.81 4.87 -15.50
CA SER A 24 -1.82 4.86 -14.43
C SER A 24 -2.35 3.45 -14.18
N ARG A 25 -2.65 2.68 -15.23
CA ARG A 25 -3.14 1.32 -15.08
C ARG A 25 -2.14 0.40 -14.39
N LYS A 26 -0.84 0.59 -14.64
CA LYS A 26 0.22 -0.19 -13.96
C LYS A 26 0.31 0.15 -12.47
N VAL A 27 0.10 1.41 -12.11
CA VAL A 27 0.02 1.84 -10.70
C VAL A 27 -1.24 1.28 -10.04
N GLU A 28 -2.40 1.31 -10.70
CA GLU A 28 -3.63 0.68 -10.20
C GLU A 28 -3.44 -0.83 -9.98
N GLU A 29 -2.80 -1.54 -10.91
CA GLU A 29 -2.46 -2.96 -10.77
C GLU A 29 -1.56 -3.21 -9.55
N PHE A 30 -0.57 -2.34 -9.31
CA PHE A 30 0.31 -2.42 -8.15
C PHE A 30 -0.45 -2.21 -6.84
N LEU A 31 -1.19 -1.11 -6.70
CA LEU A 31 -1.96 -0.81 -5.49
C LEU A 31 -3.09 -1.82 -5.26
N GLY A 32 -3.70 -2.32 -6.34
CA GLY A 32 -4.70 -3.37 -6.29
C GLY A 32 -4.20 -4.68 -5.69
N LYS A 33 -2.91 -5.01 -5.83
CA LYS A 33 -2.31 -6.19 -5.19
C LYS A 33 -2.36 -6.09 -3.66
N TYR A 34 -2.16 -4.90 -3.09
CA TYR A 34 -2.32 -4.68 -1.65
C TYR A 34 -3.77 -4.89 -1.23
N GLN A 35 -4.72 -4.24 -1.92
CA GLN A 35 -6.14 -4.33 -1.59
C GLN A 35 -6.68 -5.76 -1.69
N THR A 36 -6.23 -6.53 -2.66
CA THR A 36 -6.67 -7.93 -2.90
C THR A 36 -5.87 -8.96 -2.13
N MET A 37 -4.82 -8.54 -1.40
CA MET A 37 -3.90 -9.44 -0.71
C MET A 37 -3.28 -10.47 -1.67
N ASP A 38 -2.72 -9.98 -2.78
CA ASP A 38 -2.02 -10.84 -3.74
C ASP A 38 -0.92 -11.67 -3.05
N THR A 39 -0.64 -12.84 -3.58
CA THR A 39 0.35 -13.76 -2.99
C THR A 39 1.76 -13.16 -2.87
N SER A 40 2.14 -12.26 -3.79
CA SER A 40 3.42 -11.55 -3.71
C SER A 40 3.47 -10.62 -2.51
N ILE A 41 2.38 -9.86 -2.24
CA ILE A 41 2.28 -8.96 -1.10
C ILE A 41 2.24 -9.74 0.22
N ILE A 42 1.52 -10.88 0.25
CA ILE A 42 1.51 -11.76 1.44
C ILE A 42 2.93 -12.24 1.76
N LYS A 43 3.67 -12.67 0.75
CA LYS A 43 5.04 -13.15 0.92
C LYS A 43 5.97 -12.03 1.41
N GLU A 44 5.95 -10.85 0.78
CA GLU A 44 6.73 -9.69 1.21
C GLU A 44 6.42 -9.30 2.66
N LEU A 45 5.14 -9.35 3.04
CA LEU A 45 4.71 -9.11 4.41
C LEU A 45 5.25 -10.17 5.37
N ASP A 46 5.20 -11.45 5.00
CA ASP A 46 5.73 -12.54 5.83
C ASP A 46 7.24 -12.39 6.05
N ASP A 47 7.99 -12.15 4.97
CA ASP A 47 9.43 -11.92 5.04
C ASP A 47 9.77 -10.71 5.94
N SER A 48 9.04 -9.60 5.81
CA SER A 48 9.25 -8.39 6.62
C SER A 48 8.92 -8.55 8.10
N ILE A 49 7.92 -9.38 8.43
CA ILE A 49 7.52 -9.64 9.81
C ILE A 49 8.49 -10.61 10.50
N GLU A 50 9.08 -11.54 9.75
CA GLU A 50 10.02 -12.53 10.30
C GLU A 50 11.25 -11.86 10.92
N ASP A 51 11.72 -10.77 10.32
CA ASP A 51 12.89 -10.01 10.77
C ASP A 51 12.63 -9.11 12.00
N ILE A 52 11.39 -8.97 12.45
CA ILE A 52 11.05 -8.13 13.61
C ILE A 52 11.51 -8.85 14.91
N ASP A 53 12.31 -8.18 15.74
CA ASP A 53 12.63 -8.66 17.08
C ASP A 53 11.43 -8.46 18.04
N ALA A 54 10.49 -9.39 18.01
CA ALA A 54 9.29 -9.38 18.83
C ALA A 54 8.79 -10.80 19.11
N SER A 55 7.83 -10.93 20.04
CA SER A 55 7.17 -12.21 20.32
C SER A 55 6.35 -12.70 19.12
N ASP A 56 6.18 -14.02 18.99
CA ASP A 56 5.36 -14.61 17.92
C ASP A 56 3.93 -14.07 17.92
N ASN A 57 3.38 -13.85 19.11
CA ASN A 57 2.04 -13.25 19.24
C ASN A 57 1.99 -11.83 18.69
N TYR A 58 3.01 -11.00 18.97
CA TYR A 58 3.10 -9.66 18.41
C TYR A 58 3.19 -9.72 16.89
N LYS A 59 4.08 -10.55 16.35
CA LYS A 59 4.27 -10.73 14.90
C LYS A 59 2.96 -11.10 14.19
N MET A 60 2.24 -12.06 14.75
CA MET A 60 0.95 -12.50 14.21
C MET A 60 -0.10 -11.36 14.21
N GLU A 61 -0.24 -10.66 15.31
CA GLU A 61 -1.20 -9.57 15.45
C GLU A 61 -0.84 -8.37 14.57
N TYR A 62 0.45 -8.04 14.47
CA TYR A 62 0.94 -6.96 13.62
C TYR A 62 0.74 -7.27 12.14
N LYS A 63 0.98 -8.53 11.72
CA LYS A 63 0.64 -9.01 10.38
C LYS A 63 -0.83 -8.81 10.06
N ASN A 64 -1.73 -9.14 11.00
CA ASN A 64 -3.17 -8.95 10.81
C ASN A 64 -3.56 -7.47 10.69
N LEU A 65 -2.88 -6.59 11.43
CA LEU A 65 -3.07 -5.14 11.32
C LEU A 65 -2.64 -4.61 9.95
N LEU A 66 -1.48 -5.03 9.44
CA LEU A 66 -1.02 -4.62 8.11
C LEU A 66 -1.92 -5.17 7.00
N LYS A 67 -2.43 -6.41 7.12
CA LYS A 67 -3.45 -6.92 6.20
C LYS A 67 -4.70 -6.04 6.19
N LYS A 68 -5.20 -5.65 7.38
CA LYS A 68 -6.34 -4.73 7.49
C LYS A 68 -6.02 -3.37 6.86
N GLN A 69 -4.82 -2.85 7.05
CA GLN A 69 -4.35 -1.60 6.44
C GLN A 69 -4.44 -1.68 4.91
N TYR A 70 -3.87 -2.72 4.32
CA TYR A 70 -3.85 -2.90 2.87
C TYR A 70 -5.25 -3.04 2.27
N GLN A 71 -6.12 -3.83 2.89
CA GLN A 71 -7.51 -3.98 2.45
C GLN A 71 -8.34 -2.70 2.55
N ASN A 72 -7.95 -1.77 3.43
CA ASN A 72 -8.62 -0.48 3.63
C ASN A 72 -7.90 0.69 2.94
N LEU A 73 -6.80 0.42 2.23
CA LEU A 73 -6.13 1.40 1.39
C LEU A 73 -7.11 1.93 0.35
N SER A 74 -7.27 3.23 0.29
CA SER A 74 -7.93 3.89 -0.84
C SER A 74 -6.96 4.83 -1.53
N TYR A 75 -7.17 5.07 -2.82
CA TYR A 75 -6.30 5.94 -3.60
C TYR A 75 -7.06 6.70 -4.68
N SER A 76 -6.47 7.80 -5.14
CA SER A 76 -6.90 8.53 -6.32
C SER A 76 -5.69 8.99 -7.12
N ILE A 77 -5.69 8.70 -8.42
CA ILE A 77 -4.71 9.24 -9.35
C ILE A 77 -4.99 10.73 -9.52
N LYS A 78 -3.96 11.57 -9.34
CA LYS A 78 -4.06 13.03 -9.45
C LYS A 78 -3.51 13.52 -10.77
N ASP A 79 -2.40 12.95 -11.23
CA ASP A 79 -1.74 13.38 -12.47
C ASP A 79 -0.99 12.20 -13.11
N GLU A 80 -0.83 12.28 -14.44
CA GLU A 80 0.00 11.37 -15.23
C GLU A 80 0.81 12.20 -16.21
N ASN A 81 2.12 12.09 -16.19
CA ASN A 81 3.01 12.72 -17.13
C ASN A 81 3.82 11.66 -17.88
N ILE A 82 3.87 11.77 -19.21
CA ILE A 82 4.62 10.87 -20.09
C ILE A 82 5.64 11.68 -20.88
N ASP A 83 6.90 11.26 -20.78
CA ASP A 83 8.02 11.82 -21.55
C ASP A 83 8.79 10.68 -22.24
N GLY A 84 8.45 10.41 -23.49
CA GLY A 84 9.02 9.32 -24.30
C GLY A 84 8.77 7.94 -23.65
N ASP A 85 9.85 7.28 -23.22
CA ASP A 85 9.80 5.97 -22.56
C ASP A 85 9.82 6.06 -21.02
N LYS A 86 9.62 7.25 -20.47
CA LYS A 86 9.47 7.49 -19.04
C LYS A 86 8.10 8.06 -18.73
N ALA A 87 7.58 7.71 -17.56
CA ALA A 87 6.36 8.30 -17.05
C ALA A 87 6.42 8.47 -15.53
N SER A 88 5.62 9.41 -15.04
CA SER A 88 5.33 9.58 -13.61
C SER A 88 3.82 9.61 -13.40
N VAL A 89 3.37 8.99 -12.33
CA VAL A 89 1.97 9.01 -11.91
C VAL A 89 1.90 9.49 -10.47
N GLU A 90 1.24 10.62 -10.27
CA GLU A 90 0.98 11.16 -8.92
C GLU A 90 -0.30 10.55 -8.36
N VAL A 91 -0.19 9.98 -7.16
CA VAL A 91 -1.30 9.32 -6.48
C VAL A 91 -1.41 9.82 -5.06
N GLU A 92 -2.60 10.24 -4.66
CA GLU A 92 -2.96 10.43 -3.26
C GLU A 92 -3.50 9.10 -2.73
N ILE A 93 -2.88 8.56 -1.68
CA ILE A 93 -3.37 7.40 -0.95
C ILE A 93 -3.96 7.84 0.39
N GLU A 94 -4.93 7.09 0.92
CA GLU A 94 -5.48 7.26 2.26
C GLU A 94 -5.40 5.93 3.01
N VAL A 95 -4.79 5.96 4.19
CA VAL A 95 -4.45 4.80 5.01
C VAL A 95 -4.71 5.09 6.49
N PHE A 96 -4.80 4.06 7.35
CA PHE A 96 -4.82 4.28 8.81
C PHE A 96 -3.52 4.93 9.27
N ASP A 97 -3.62 5.89 10.18
CA ASP A 97 -2.52 6.66 10.73
C ASP A 97 -1.83 5.89 11.88
N TYR A 98 -1.08 4.88 11.50
CA TYR A 98 -0.32 4.07 12.46
C TYR A 98 0.93 4.81 12.99
N TYR A 99 1.51 5.71 12.18
CA TYR A 99 2.66 6.50 12.60
C TYR A 99 2.33 7.32 13.86
N ASN A 100 1.35 8.20 13.79
CA ASN A 100 0.96 9.04 14.93
C ASN A 100 0.43 8.21 16.11
N THR A 101 -0.14 7.03 15.85
CA THR A 101 -0.54 6.11 16.92
C THR A 101 0.68 5.58 17.66
N LEU A 102 1.73 5.17 16.95
CA LEU A 102 2.96 4.66 17.56
C LEU A 102 3.75 5.76 18.28
N GLU A 103 3.80 6.99 17.74
CA GLU A 103 4.40 8.13 18.43
C GLU A 103 3.72 8.37 19.81
N LYS A 104 2.39 8.37 19.86
CA LYS A 104 1.64 8.50 21.13
C LYS A 104 1.93 7.34 22.08
N VAL A 105 2.06 6.12 21.58
CA VAL A 105 2.43 4.97 22.40
C VAL A 105 3.81 5.16 23.01
N ASP A 106 4.78 5.63 22.24
CA ASP A 106 6.13 5.87 22.72
C ASP A 106 6.17 7.04 23.74
N GLU A 107 5.32 8.06 23.58
CA GLU A 107 5.12 9.10 24.58
C GLU A 107 4.52 8.55 25.89
N ASP A 108 3.50 7.70 25.82
CA ASP A 108 2.86 7.07 26.96
C ASP A 108 3.84 6.19 27.74
N ILE A 109 4.66 5.40 27.03
CA ILE A 109 5.69 4.56 27.67
C ILE A 109 6.73 5.40 28.44
N LYS A 110 7.10 6.56 27.88
CA LYS A 110 8.02 7.50 28.54
C LYS A 110 7.37 8.17 29.75
N LYS A 111 6.10 8.55 29.65
CA LYS A 111 5.35 9.27 30.67
C LYS A 111 4.92 8.40 31.83
N TYR A 112 4.58 7.15 31.55
CA TYR A 112 4.06 6.19 32.53
C TYR A 112 4.91 4.91 32.62
N PRO A 113 6.21 4.99 32.88
CA PRO A 113 7.11 3.84 32.82
C PRO A 113 6.75 2.72 33.80
N ASP A 114 6.07 3.07 34.90
CA ASP A 114 5.66 2.11 35.94
C ASP A 114 4.55 1.15 35.45
N GLU A 115 3.72 1.57 34.51
CA GLU A 115 2.68 0.71 33.93
C GLU A 115 3.27 -0.42 33.08
N PHE A 116 4.49 -0.23 32.58
CA PHE A 116 5.20 -1.19 31.73
C PHE A 116 6.28 -1.98 32.47
N LYS A 117 6.32 -1.93 33.80
CA LYS A 117 7.25 -2.76 34.60
C LYS A 117 6.84 -4.24 34.51
N GLU A 118 7.84 -5.10 34.62
CA GLU A 118 7.64 -6.55 34.71
C GLU A 118 6.70 -6.88 35.86
N GLU A 119 5.67 -7.67 35.61
CA GLU A 119 4.69 -8.07 36.61
C GLU A 119 4.00 -9.38 36.22
N LYS A 120 3.79 -10.26 37.22
CA LYS A 120 2.99 -11.49 37.06
C LYS A 120 3.46 -12.41 35.94
N GLY A 121 4.78 -12.49 35.71
CA GLY A 121 5.38 -13.36 34.68
C GLY A 121 5.34 -12.79 33.27
N LYS A 122 4.96 -11.51 33.09
CA LYS A 122 5.10 -10.78 31.83
C LYS A 122 6.31 -9.84 31.89
N SER A 123 7.18 -9.96 30.92
CA SER A 123 8.31 -9.03 30.74
C SER A 123 7.83 -7.62 30.37
N ARG A 124 8.69 -6.62 30.58
CA ARG A 124 8.43 -5.26 30.11
C ARG A 124 8.21 -5.21 28.60
N LYS A 125 8.97 -5.98 27.81
CA LYS A 125 8.85 -6.08 26.36
C LYS A 125 7.45 -6.54 25.95
N GLU A 126 6.96 -7.64 26.53
CA GLU A 126 5.62 -8.18 26.24
C GLU A 126 4.50 -7.19 26.59
N LYS A 127 4.61 -6.47 27.72
CA LYS A 127 3.62 -5.45 28.08
C LYS A 127 3.57 -4.30 27.06
N ILE A 128 4.74 -3.85 26.58
CA ILE A 128 4.84 -2.82 25.53
C ILE A 128 4.26 -3.32 24.21
N GLU A 129 4.58 -4.54 23.81
CA GLU A 129 4.05 -5.17 22.60
C GLU A 129 2.52 -5.25 22.64
N GLU A 130 1.95 -5.75 23.73
CA GLU A 130 0.49 -5.82 23.91
C GLU A 130 -0.16 -4.43 23.85
N TYR A 131 0.47 -3.42 24.45
CA TYR A 131 -0.03 -2.06 24.43
C TYR A 131 0.00 -1.48 23.00
N LYS A 132 1.12 -1.62 22.28
CA LYS A 132 1.24 -1.22 20.88
C LYS A 132 0.13 -1.83 20.01
N ILE A 133 -0.04 -3.14 20.07
CA ILE A 133 -1.09 -3.84 19.32
C ILE A 133 -2.48 -3.34 19.68
N LYS A 134 -2.75 -3.13 20.98
CA LYS A 134 -4.04 -2.59 21.44
C LYS A 134 -4.34 -1.22 20.84
N GLN A 135 -3.36 -0.31 20.84
CA GLN A 135 -3.53 1.04 20.31
C GLN A 135 -3.69 1.02 18.79
N LEU A 136 -2.87 0.23 18.07
CA LEU A 136 -3.00 0.07 16.63
C LEU A 136 -4.35 -0.51 16.21
N LYS A 137 -4.88 -1.50 16.96
CA LYS A 137 -6.23 -2.04 16.73
C LYS A 137 -7.33 -1.00 16.91
N ALA A 138 -7.13 -0.07 17.84
CA ALA A 138 -8.09 1.00 18.14
C ALA A 138 -7.99 2.19 17.18
N THR A 139 -6.94 2.25 16.35
CA THR A 139 -6.76 3.34 15.39
C THR A 139 -7.88 3.36 14.37
N THR A 140 -8.58 4.49 14.30
CA THR A 140 -9.62 4.79 13.30
C THR A 140 -9.28 6.03 12.48
N SER A 141 -8.33 6.84 12.95
CA SER A 141 -7.82 7.99 12.21
C SER A 141 -7.13 7.54 10.93
N LYS A 142 -7.30 8.32 9.89
CA LYS A 142 -6.64 8.11 8.61
C LYS A 142 -5.77 9.31 8.25
N THR A 143 -4.76 9.08 7.49
CA THR A 143 -3.87 10.09 6.93
C THR A 143 -3.77 9.93 5.42
N LYS A 144 -3.36 10.99 4.74
CA LYS A 144 -3.19 11.01 3.29
C LYS A 144 -1.73 11.29 2.96
N TYR A 145 -1.23 10.55 1.98
CA TYR A 145 0.10 10.76 1.43
C TYR A 145 0.04 10.90 -0.07
N THR A 146 0.92 11.73 -0.61
CA THR A 146 1.19 11.76 -2.04
C THR A 146 2.40 10.87 -2.35
N ILE A 147 2.25 10.01 -3.35
CA ILE A 147 3.31 9.16 -3.90
C ILE A 147 3.44 9.46 -5.39
N ILE A 148 4.66 9.64 -5.86
CA ILE A 148 4.96 9.76 -7.29
C ILE A 148 5.59 8.44 -7.74
N PHE A 149 4.81 7.64 -8.44
CA PHE A 149 5.31 6.41 -9.05
C PHE A 149 6.00 6.71 -10.37
N THR A 150 7.19 6.16 -10.57
CA THR A 150 7.91 6.24 -11.85
C THR A 150 7.77 4.94 -12.62
N LEU A 151 7.73 5.06 -13.95
CA LEU A 151 7.58 3.94 -14.85
C LEU A 151 8.51 4.08 -16.04
N THR A 152 8.97 2.93 -16.54
CA THR A 152 9.79 2.84 -17.73
C THR A 152 9.09 1.97 -18.77
N LYS A 153 9.07 2.42 -20.02
CA LYS A 153 8.53 1.67 -21.15
C LYS A 153 9.61 0.78 -21.75
N LYS A 154 9.36 -0.53 -21.82
CA LYS A 154 10.23 -1.53 -22.45
C LYS A 154 9.39 -2.41 -23.37
N ASP A 155 9.88 -2.65 -24.58
CA ASP A 155 9.17 -3.47 -25.58
C ASP A 155 7.69 -3.04 -25.75
N ASN A 156 7.49 -1.74 -25.83
CA ASN A 156 6.17 -1.09 -25.93
C ASN A 156 5.22 -1.34 -24.75
N LYS A 157 5.73 -1.78 -23.58
CA LYS A 157 4.96 -2.03 -22.35
C LYS A 157 5.49 -1.19 -21.21
N TRP A 158 4.57 -0.54 -20.47
CA TRP A 158 4.90 0.15 -19.23
C TRP A 158 5.17 -0.83 -18.11
N ALA A 159 6.23 -0.58 -17.37
CA ALA A 159 6.61 -1.31 -16.17
C ALA A 159 6.85 -0.32 -15.03
N LEU A 160 6.31 -0.60 -13.86
CA LEU A 160 6.58 0.17 -12.65
C LEU A 160 8.05 0.00 -12.27
N ASP A 161 8.73 1.11 -12.01
CA ASP A 161 10.08 1.09 -11.43
C ASP A 161 10.00 0.68 -9.95
N LYS A 162 11.16 0.40 -9.33
CA LYS A 162 11.19 0.03 -7.91
C LYS A 162 10.61 1.15 -7.05
N VAL A 163 9.60 0.83 -6.26
CA VAL A 163 9.03 1.74 -5.25
C VAL A 163 10.04 1.92 -4.12
N SER A 164 10.20 3.14 -3.63
CA SER A 164 11.12 3.46 -2.54
C SER A 164 10.63 2.90 -1.21
N ASP A 165 11.56 2.62 -0.29
CA ASP A 165 11.20 2.16 1.06
C ASP A 165 10.40 3.23 1.82
N GLU A 166 10.62 4.51 1.53
CA GLU A 166 9.83 5.61 2.09
C GLU A 166 8.38 5.58 1.60
N ASP A 167 8.15 5.37 0.30
CA ASP A 167 6.81 5.27 -0.24
C ASP A 167 6.09 3.98 0.21
N LEU A 168 6.83 2.89 0.41
CA LEU A 168 6.28 1.70 1.05
C LEU A 168 5.83 1.99 2.50
N LYS A 169 6.60 2.76 3.29
CA LYS A 169 6.16 3.20 4.63
C LYS A 169 4.87 3.99 4.60
N LYS A 170 4.65 4.86 3.58
CA LYS A 170 3.38 5.56 3.40
C LYS A 170 2.22 4.58 3.18
N ILE A 171 2.40 3.55 2.34
CA ILE A 171 1.40 2.50 2.11
C ILE A 171 1.08 1.74 3.40
N HIS A 172 2.08 1.54 4.26
CA HIS A 172 1.91 0.89 5.57
C HIS A 172 1.27 1.82 6.62
N GLY A 173 1.15 3.14 6.36
CA GLY A 173 0.70 4.14 7.34
C GLY A 173 1.74 4.43 8.43
N LEU A 174 3.02 4.22 8.14
CA LEU A 174 4.16 4.31 9.05
C LEU A 174 5.12 5.46 8.68
N SER A 175 4.68 6.40 7.85
CA SER A 175 5.45 7.61 7.49
C SER A 175 4.99 8.79 8.30
N GLU A 176 5.92 9.72 8.54
CA GLU A 176 5.65 11.03 9.13
C GLU A 176 4.75 11.89 8.22
#